data_a533c6c6acdadef780b9b49609c71305
#
_entry.id   a533c6c6acdadef780b9b49609c71305
#
_cell.length_a   1.000
_cell.length_b   1.000
_cell.length_c   1.000
_cell.angle_alpha   90.00
_cell.angle_beta   90.00
_cell.angle_gamma   90.00
#
_symmetry.space_group_name_H-M   'P 1'
#
loop_
_entity.id
_entity.type
_entity.pdbx_description
1 polymer ?
#
loop_
_entity_poly.entity_id
_entity_poly.type
_entity_poly.pdbx_seq_one_letter_code
_entity_poly.pdbx_strand_id
1 'polypeptide(L)'
;LRKDSPEYRRIQQMKRREAAKKKRRNLLLVLFLIVCLIGVGIYVIYQNSYTGVMKKGMSALQEDNYEVAQKYFDRAVIKDKSRPEAYKGLADIYVDQGDLDSAESVYLTALETQPSNEKLYEAVIDFYVKNDELDKISVLLEDCDDSKVLKAVKKYVSTAPEFSLKEGSYTEVQQVSLSSETGGDIYYTTDGSEPTTASQKYSEAILLQEE
;
A
#
# COMPACT_ATOMS: atom_id res chain seq x y z
N LEU A 1 -1.62 58.72 55.24
CA LEU A 1 -0.48 59.12 54.44
C LEU A 1 -0.92 60.19 53.44
N ARG A 2 -0.27 61.37 53.48
CA ARG A 2 -0.57 62.44 52.49
C ARG A 2 -0.28 61.88 51.08
N LYS A 3 -1.19 62.11 50.11
CA LYS A 3 -1.09 61.61 48.72
C LYS A 3 0.24 61.98 48.04
N ASP A 4 0.95 63.00 48.51
CA ASP A 4 2.18 63.49 47.95
C ASP A 4 3.44 62.98 48.69
N SER A 5 3.33 62.13 49.73
CA SER A 5 4.46 61.61 50.46
C SER A 5 5.28 60.64 49.59
N PRO A 6 6.63 60.59 49.71
CA PRO A 6 7.48 59.64 49.00
C PRO A 6 7.09 58.18 49.27
N GLU A 7 6.62 57.86 50.45
CA GLU A 7 6.12 56.55 50.85
C GLU A 7 4.87 56.16 50.12
N TYR A 8 3.90 57.06 49.94
CA TYR A 8 2.70 56.80 49.19
C TYR A 8 3.00 56.47 47.73
N ARG A 9 3.93 57.20 47.13
CA ARG A 9 4.38 56.93 45.72
C ARG A 9 5.04 55.58 45.60
N ARG A 10 5.90 55.15 46.57
CA ARG A 10 6.51 53.83 46.59
C ARG A 10 5.48 52.70 46.71
N ILE A 11 4.49 52.84 47.63
CA ILE A 11 3.41 51.86 47.78
C ILE A 11 2.60 51.72 46.48
N GLN A 12 2.28 52.84 45.85
CA GLN A 12 1.55 52.83 44.56
C GLN A 12 2.40 52.16 43.47
N GLN A 13 3.69 52.42 43.38
CA GLN A 13 4.57 51.77 42.44
C GLN A 13 4.67 50.24 42.68
N MET A 14 4.78 49.81 43.94
CA MET A 14 4.79 48.38 44.26
C MET A 14 3.47 47.72 43.89
N LYS A 15 2.32 48.28 44.22
CA LYS A 15 0.99 47.78 43.82
C LYS A 15 0.86 47.67 42.27
N ARG A 16 1.32 48.69 41.55
CA ARG A 16 1.32 48.63 40.06
C ARG A 16 2.22 47.52 39.52
N ARG A 17 3.42 47.31 40.10
CA ARG A 17 4.34 46.22 39.71
C ARG A 17 3.73 44.85 40.02
N GLU A 18 3.11 44.67 41.20
CA GLU A 18 2.44 43.42 41.55
C GLU A 18 1.22 43.15 40.62
N ALA A 19 0.41 44.13 40.36
CA ALA A 19 -0.71 44.03 39.43
C ALA A 19 -0.22 43.65 37.99
N ALA A 20 0.88 44.29 37.53
CA ALA A 20 1.47 43.98 36.25
C ALA A 20 2.05 42.53 36.21
N LYS A 21 2.72 42.08 37.29
CA LYS A 21 3.19 40.71 37.44
C LYS A 21 2.03 39.71 37.42
N LYS A 22 0.95 39.98 38.16
CA LYS A 22 -0.27 39.17 38.19
C LYS A 22 -0.92 39.10 36.81
N LYS A 23 -1.05 40.23 36.13
CA LYS A 23 -1.59 40.30 34.74
C LYS A 23 -0.75 39.49 33.76
N ARG A 24 0.59 39.62 33.82
CA ARG A 24 1.51 38.85 32.97
C ARG A 24 1.40 37.35 33.25
N ARG A 25 1.35 36.93 34.53
CA ARG A 25 1.17 35.53 34.93
C ARG A 25 -0.14 34.96 34.41
N ASN A 26 -1.25 35.70 34.58
CA ASN A 26 -2.54 35.26 34.07
C ASN A 26 -2.55 35.17 32.54
N LEU A 27 -1.92 36.11 31.84
CA LEU A 27 -1.76 36.04 30.37
C LEU A 27 -1.01 34.80 29.96
N LEU A 28 0.12 34.47 30.62
CA LEU A 28 0.90 33.26 30.35
C LEU A 28 0.09 31.99 30.59
N LEU A 29 -0.73 31.96 31.67
CA LEU A 29 -1.62 30.83 31.95
C LEU A 29 -2.67 30.64 30.84
N VAL A 30 -3.26 31.76 30.40
CA VAL A 30 -4.24 31.69 29.28
C VAL A 30 -3.59 31.21 27.99
N LEU A 31 -2.40 31.72 27.66
CA LEU A 31 -1.63 31.23 26.49
C LEU A 31 -1.29 29.77 26.60
N PHE A 32 -0.88 29.31 27.75
CA PHE A 32 -0.59 27.89 28.01
C PHE A 32 -1.84 27.01 27.80
N LEU A 33 -3.00 27.44 28.33
CA LEU A 33 -4.26 26.72 28.12
C LEU A 33 -4.65 26.66 26.64
N ILE A 34 -4.46 27.75 25.90
CA ILE A 34 -4.73 27.78 24.45
C ILE A 34 -3.84 26.78 23.73
N VAL A 35 -2.56 26.73 24.04
CA VAL A 35 -1.61 25.76 23.45
C VAL A 35 -2.03 24.32 23.79
N CYS A 36 -2.43 24.04 25.02
CA CYS A 36 -2.96 22.73 25.40
C CYS A 36 -4.22 22.35 24.60
N LEU A 37 -5.16 23.28 24.46
CA LEU A 37 -6.39 23.03 23.68
C LEU A 37 -6.09 22.76 22.20
N ILE A 38 -5.15 23.50 21.61
CA ILE A 38 -4.69 23.26 20.24
C ILE A 38 -4.07 21.85 20.15
N GLY A 39 -3.21 21.48 21.11
CA GLY A 39 -2.58 20.14 21.15
C GLY A 39 -3.62 19.01 21.23
N VAL A 40 -4.64 19.18 22.08
CA VAL A 40 -5.76 18.22 22.17
C VAL A 40 -6.52 18.15 20.85
N GLY A 41 -6.80 19.29 20.22
CA GLY A 41 -7.48 19.36 18.93
C GLY A 41 -6.71 18.61 17.84
N ILE A 42 -5.40 18.85 17.72
CA ILE A 42 -4.52 18.14 16.79
C ILE A 42 -4.51 16.63 17.07
N TYR A 43 -4.41 16.24 18.34
CA TYR A 43 -4.45 14.84 18.75
C TYR A 43 -5.75 14.15 18.34
N VAL A 44 -6.91 14.79 18.56
CA VAL A 44 -8.22 14.23 18.15
C VAL A 44 -8.32 14.11 16.63
N ILE A 45 -7.85 15.10 15.86
CA ILE A 45 -7.81 15.06 14.40
C ILE A 45 -6.92 13.88 13.94
N TYR A 46 -5.73 13.75 14.52
CA TYR A 46 -4.83 12.64 14.20
C TYR A 46 -5.47 11.27 14.49
N GLN A 47 -6.07 11.10 15.66
CA GLN A 47 -6.74 9.86 16.06
C GLN A 47 -7.91 9.46 15.14
N ASN A 48 -8.53 10.44 14.46
CA ASN A 48 -9.60 10.22 13.50
C ASN A 48 -9.13 10.29 12.05
N SER A 49 -7.85 10.53 11.77
CA SER A 49 -7.27 10.47 10.43
C SER A 49 -7.22 9.01 9.92
N TYR A 50 -7.00 8.83 8.62
CA TYR A 50 -6.74 7.51 8.05
C TYR A 50 -5.65 6.74 8.83
N THR A 51 -4.49 7.38 9.03
CA THR A 51 -3.35 6.79 9.76
C THR A 51 -3.70 6.44 11.21
N GLY A 52 -4.43 7.31 11.92
CA GLY A 52 -4.85 7.04 13.30
C GLY A 52 -5.82 5.86 13.41
N VAL A 53 -6.75 5.76 12.46
CA VAL A 53 -7.71 4.65 12.37
C VAL A 53 -7.00 3.35 12.01
N MET A 54 -6.11 3.36 11.00
CA MET A 54 -5.28 2.21 10.63
C MET A 54 -4.45 1.68 11.80
N LYS A 55 -3.80 2.59 12.55
CA LYS A 55 -3.01 2.19 13.72
C LYS A 55 -3.85 1.46 14.78
N LYS A 56 -5.09 1.89 15.00
CA LYS A 56 -6.02 1.22 15.94
C LYS A 56 -6.43 -0.16 15.43
N GLY A 57 -6.70 -0.29 14.12
CA GLY A 57 -6.99 -1.57 13.49
C GLY A 57 -5.84 -2.55 13.63
N MET A 58 -4.62 -2.10 13.29
CA MET A 58 -3.41 -2.94 13.44
C MET A 58 -3.15 -3.36 14.89
N SER A 59 -3.36 -2.45 15.87
CA SER A 59 -3.21 -2.80 17.29
C SER A 59 -4.22 -3.86 17.72
N ALA A 60 -5.49 -3.72 17.29
CA ALA A 60 -6.54 -4.70 17.59
C ALA A 60 -6.26 -6.06 16.93
N LEU A 61 -5.71 -6.07 15.69
CA LEU A 61 -5.30 -7.29 15.01
C LEU A 61 -4.18 -8.01 15.77
N GLN A 62 -3.16 -7.27 16.23
CA GLN A 62 -2.07 -7.83 17.05
C GLN A 62 -2.54 -8.40 18.40
N GLU A 63 -3.70 -7.99 18.89
CA GLU A 63 -4.34 -8.48 20.10
C GLU A 63 -5.37 -9.58 19.82
N ASP A 64 -5.41 -10.11 18.58
CA ASP A 64 -6.39 -11.10 18.07
C ASP A 64 -7.85 -10.63 18.23
N ASN A 65 -8.07 -9.31 18.37
CA ASN A 65 -9.41 -8.73 18.48
C ASN A 65 -9.96 -8.41 17.10
N TYR A 66 -10.31 -9.43 16.34
CA TYR A 66 -10.72 -9.35 14.93
C TYR A 66 -11.93 -8.46 14.70
N GLU A 67 -12.94 -8.49 15.57
CA GLU A 67 -14.14 -7.65 15.45
C GLU A 67 -13.79 -6.14 15.53
N VAL A 68 -12.94 -5.78 16.48
CA VAL A 68 -12.49 -4.39 16.65
C VAL A 68 -11.55 -4.00 15.51
N ALA A 69 -10.66 -4.88 15.08
CA ALA A 69 -9.76 -4.67 13.95
C ALA A 69 -10.56 -4.38 12.67
N GLN A 70 -11.53 -5.24 12.34
CA GLN A 70 -12.41 -5.09 11.18
C GLN A 70 -13.11 -3.74 11.20
N LYS A 71 -13.74 -3.36 12.31
CA LYS A 71 -14.42 -2.06 12.45
C LYS A 71 -13.51 -0.86 12.16
N TYR A 72 -12.23 -0.93 12.54
CA TYR A 72 -11.29 0.14 12.25
C TYR A 72 -10.82 0.12 10.80
N PHE A 73 -10.58 -1.05 10.21
CA PHE A 73 -10.21 -1.15 8.79
C PHE A 73 -11.35 -0.72 7.87
N ASP A 74 -12.60 -1.09 8.15
CA ASP A 74 -13.79 -0.59 7.43
C ASP A 74 -13.88 0.94 7.48
N ARG A 75 -13.63 1.53 8.65
CA ARG A 75 -13.56 2.99 8.78
C ARG A 75 -12.41 3.59 7.98
N ALA A 76 -11.29 2.90 7.85
CA ALA A 76 -10.18 3.35 7.02
C ALA A 76 -10.55 3.29 5.53
N VAL A 77 -11.21 2.24 5.06
CA VAL A 77 -11.76 2.15 3.69
C VAL A 77 -12.72 3.31 3.40
N ILE A 78 -13.64 3.63 4.33
CA ILE A 78 -14.57 4.76 4.17
C ILE A 78 -13.81 6.10 4.05
N LYS A 79 -12.68 6.26 4.75
CA LYS A 79 -11.88 7.50 4.69
C LYS A 79 -11.11 7.64 3.39
N ASP A 80 -10.57 6.57 2.87
CA ASP A 80 -9.83 6.56 1.62
C ASP A 80 -9.82 5.13 1.05
N LYS A 81 -10.77 4.87 0.17
CA LYS A 81 -10.91 3.58 -0.50
C LYS A 81 -9.82 3.28 -1.53
N SER A 82 -9.09 4.31 -2.00
CA SER A 82 -8.04 4.11 -3.00
C SER A 82 -6.77 3.47 -2.44
N ARG A 83 -6.68 3.35 -1.13
CA ARG A 83 -5.49 2.87 -0.42
C ARG A 83 -5.61 1.37 -0.10
N PRO A 84 -4.69 0.54 -0.59
CA PRO A 84 -4.76 -0.91 -0.41
C PRO A 84 -4.51 -1.35 1.04
N GLU A 85 -3.87 -0.53 1.87
CA GLU A 85 -3.47 -0.94 3.23
C GLU A 85 -4.68 -1.31 4.13
N ALA A 86 -5.84 -0.67 3.90
CA ALA A 86 -7.04 -0.99 4.67
C ALA A 86 -7.63 -2.34 4.27
N TYR A 87 -7.66 -2.66 2.97
CA TYR A 87 -8.08 -3.97 2.46
C TYR A 87 -7.11 -5.07 2.88
N LYS A 88 -5.79 -4.76 2.86
CA LYS A 88 -4.79 -5.68 3.41
C LYS A 88 -5.07 -6.00 4.87
N GLY A 89 -5.36 -4.99 5.70
CA GLY A 89 -5.73 -5.22 7.10
C GLY A 89 -6.98 -6.08 7.27
N LEU A 90 -7.99 -5.91 6.41
CA LEU A 90 -9.18 -6.77 6.40
C LEU A 90 -8.85 -8.20 5.97
N ALA A 91 -8.02 -8.38 4.93
CA ALA A 91 -7.57 -9.69 4.48
C ALA A 91 -6.69 -10.38 5.54
N ASP A 92 -5.79 -9.65 6.18
CA ASP A 92 -4.91 -10.19 7.24
C ASP A 92 -5.73 -10.80 8.40
N ILE A 93 -6.93 -10.29 8.72
CA ILE A 93 -7.83 -10.89 9.71
C ILE A 93 -8.19 -12.33 9.31
N TYR A 94 -8.54 -12.56 8.04
CA TYR A 94 -8.90 -13.88 7.54
C TYR A 94 -7.67 -14.79 7.39
N VAL A 95 -6.53 -14.23 6.99
CA VAL A 95 -5.25 -14.96 6.94
C VAL A 95 -4.88 -15.51 8.31
N ASP A 96 -5.02 -14.71 9.38
CA ASP A 96 -4.73 -15.13 10.76
C ASP A 96 -5.70 -16.23 11.22
N GLN A 97 -6.91 -16.30 10.64
CA GLN A 97 -7.89 -17.35 10.88
C GLN A 97 -7.70 -18.60 9.99
N GLY A 98 -6.73 -18.55 9.05
CA GLY A 98 -6.48 -19.63 8.09
C GLY A 98 -7.47 -19.69 6.93
N ASP A 99 -8.28 -18.64 6.73
CA ASP A 99 -9.29 -18.53 5.67
C ASP A 99 -8.77 -17.68 4.51
N LEU A 100 -7.97 -18.29 3.64
CA LEU A 100 -7.38 -17.61 2.48
C LEU A 100 -8.42 -17.22 1.44
N ASP A 101 -9.50 -17.97 1.29
CA ASP A 101 -10.59 -17.68 0.33
C ASP A 101 -11.32 -16.39 0.71
N SER A 102 -11.63 -16.22 2.00
CA SER A 102 -12.21 -14.95 2.48
C SER A 102 -11.25 -13.78 2.37
N ALA A 103 -9.96 -14.00 2.62
CA ALA A 103 -8.93 -12.96 2.44
C ALA A 103 -8.84 -12.51 0.98
N GLU A 104 -8.84 -13.45 0.03
CA GLU A 104 -8.88 -13.17 -1.41
C GLU A 104 -10.13 -12.38 -1.80
N SER A 105 -11.30 -12.82 -1.32
CA SER A 105 -12.59 -12.16 -1.60
C SER A 105 -12.61 -10.68 -1.22
N VAL A 106 -11.94 -10.29 -0.13
CA VAL A 106 -11.79 -8.87 0.27
C VAL A 106 -11.11 -8.07 -0.84
N TYR A 107 -10.03 -8.59 -1.41
CA TYR A 107 -9.29 -7.93 -2.46
C TYR A 107 -10.06 -7.88 -3.78
N LEU A 108 -10.65 -9.01 -4.21
CA LEU A 108 -11.39 -9.09 -5.46
C LEU A 108 -12.61 -8.16 -5.45
N THR A 109 -13.37 -8.11 -4.35
CA THR A 109 -14.48 -7.16 -4.19
C THR A 109 -14.00 -5.69 -4.26
N ALA A 110 -12.82 -5.40 -3.74
CA ALA A 110 -12.25 -4.06 -3.84
C ALA A 110 -11.86 -3.73 -5.29
N LEU A 111 -11.29 -4.68 -6.04
CA LEU A 111 -10.94 -4.52 -7.46
C LEU A 111 -12.18 -4.32 -8.34
N GLU A 112 -13.30 -5.04 -8.10
CA GLU A 112 -14.56 -4.82 -8.81
C GLU A 112 -15.02 -3.36 -8.77
N THR A 113 -14.81 -2.70 -7.63
CA THR A 113 -15.18 -1.28 -7.45
C THR A 113 -14.09 -0.31 -7.95
N GLN A 114 -12.87 -0.78 -8.17
CA GLN A 114 -11.69 0.02 -8.50
C GLN A 114 -10.79 -0.69 -9.51
N PRO A 115 -11.29 -1.00 -10.71
CA PRO A 115 -10.58 -1.84 -11.69
C PRO A 115 -9.30 -1.22 -12.26
N SER A 116 -9.06 0.06 -12.04
CA SER A 116 -7.84 0.78 -12.47
C SER A 116 -6.91 1.14 -11.31
N ASN A 117 -7.08 0.54 -10.14
CA ASN A 117 -6.24 0.83 -8.97
C ASN A 117 -4.97 -0.03 -8.98
N GLU A 118 -3.89 0.51 -9.57
CA GLU A 118 -2.58 -0.16 -9.69
C GLU A 118 -2.08 -0.73 -8.35
N LYS A 119 -2.21 0.05 -7.28
CA LYS A 119 -1.73 -0.35 -5.94
C LYS A 119 -2.53 -1.49 -5.34
N LEU A 120 -3.81 -1.59 -5.70
CA LEU A 120 -4.65 -2.68 -5.24
C LEU A 120 -4.27 -3.98 -5.97
N TYR A 121 -4.02 -3.93 -7.29
CA TYR A 121 -3.47 -5.08 -8.01
C TYR A 121 -2.12 -5.54 -7.44
N GLU A 122 -1.21 -4.61 -7.15
CA GLU A 122 0.06 -4.94 -6.49
C GLU A 122 -0.18 -5.65 -5.15
N ALA A 123 -1.13 -5.18 -4.35
CA ALA A 123 -1.44 -5.79 -3.05
C ALA A 123 -2.03 -7.20 -3.16
N VAL A 124 -2.89 -7.44 -4.16
CA VAL A 124 -3.45 -8.78 -4.45
C VAL A 124 -2.34 -9.73 -4.92
N ILE A 125 -1.48 -9.27 -5.82
CA ILE A 125 -0.35 -10.08 -6.30
C ILE A 125 0.62 -10.40 -5.16
N ASP A 126 0.95 -9.43 -4.31
CA ASP A 126 1.77 -9.67 -3.11
C ASP A 126 1.13 -10.68 -2.15
N PHE A 127 -0.22 -10.68 -2.03
CA PHE A 127 -0.97 -11.69 -1.29
C PHE A 127 -0.81 -13.08 -1.91
N TYR A 128 -0.98 -13.23 -3.21
CA TYR A 128 -0.80 -14.51 -3.91
C TYR A 128 0.64 -15.04 -3.82
N VAL A 129 1.63 -14.16 -4.03
CA VAL A 129 3.06 -14.53 -3.89
C VAL A 129 3.37 -15.03 -2.48
N LYS A 130 2.84 -14.35 -1.45
CA LYS A 130 3.08 -14.70 -0.04
C LYS A 130 2.47 -16.06 0.35
N ASN A 131 1.37 -16.43 -0.29
CA ASN A 131 0.65 -17.68 0.00
C ASN A 131 0.95 -18.81 -1.00
N ASP A 132 1.95 -18.62 -1.89
CA ASP A 132 2.36 -19.60 -2.92
C ASP A 132 1.26 -19.94 -3.94
N GLU A 133 0.37 -18.96 -4.23
CA GLU A 133 -0.75 -19.07 -5.17
C GLU A 133 -0.43 -18.37 -6.51
N LEU A 134 0.75 -18.64 -7.08
CA LEU A 134 1.29 -17.94 -8.25
C LEU A 134 0.43 -18.09 -9.51
N ASP A 135 -0.26 -19.21 -9.67
CA ASP A 135 -1.19 -19.49 -10.76
C ASP A 135 -2.36 -18.51 -10.81
N LYS A 136 -2.82 -18.01 -9.67
CA LYS A 136 -3.89 -17.02 -9.59
C LYS A 136 -3.49 -15.64 -10.16
N ILE A 137 -2.20 -15.33 -10.25
CA ILE A 137 -1.72 -14.07 -10.82
C ILE A 137 -2.07 -13.96 -12.31
N SER A 138 -1.87 -15.06 -13.07
CA SER A 138 -2.22 -15.09 -14.48
C SER A 138 -3.72 -14.91 -14.69
N VAL A 139 -4.54 -15.59 -13.88
CA VAL A 139 -6.01 -15.46 -13.93
C VAL A 139 -6.44 -14.03 -13.56
N LEU A 140 -5.85 -13.43 -12.54
CA LEU A 140 -6.15 -12.04 -12.15
C LEU A 140 -5.90 -11.04 -13.29
N LEU A 141 -4.89 -11.28 -14.11
CA LEU A 141 -4.44 -10.35 -15.15
C LEU A 141 -4.96 -10.70 -16.54
N GLU A 142 -5.64 -11.84 -16.75
CA GLU A 142 -6.14 -12.31 -18.04
C GLU A 142 -7.07 -11.30 -18.73
N ASP A 143 -7.99 -10.70 -17.98
CA ASP A 143 -8.95 -9.72 -18.45
C ASP A 143 -8.55 -8.25 -18.15
N CYS A 144 -7.31 -8.01 -17.75
CA CYS A 144 -6.85 -6.68 -17.38
C CYS A 144 -6.30 -5.92 -18.59
N ASP A 145 -7.09 -4.99 -19.15
CA ASP A 145 -6.71 -4.13 -20.29
C ASP A 145 -6.12 -2.76 -19.85
N ASP A 146 -6.08 -2.46 -18.55
CA ASP A 146 -5.59 -1.15 -18.07
C ASP A 146 -4.06 -1.07 -18.17
N SER A 147 -3.58 -0.25 -19.10
CA SER A 147 -2.14 -0.09 -19.38
C SER A 147 -1.31 0.39 -18.18
N LYS A 148 -1.94 1.11 -17.23
CA LYS A 148 -1.24 1.58 -16.02
C LYS A 148 -1.07 0.42 -15.04
N VAL A 149 -2.12 -0.39 -14.86
CA VAL A 149 -2.06 -1.60 -14.05
C VAL A 149 -1.00 -2.54 -14.60
N LEU A 150 -1.08 -2.89 -15.90
CA LEU A 150 -0.12 -3.80 -16.54
C LEU A 150 1.33 -3.29 -16.44
N LYS A 151 1.54 -1.97 -16.54
CA LYS A 151 2.86 -1.38 -16.34
C LYS A 151 3.35 -1.50 -14.89
N ALA A 152 2.48 -1.30 -13.91
CA ALA A 152 2.83 -1.40 -12.48
C ALA A 152 3.21 -2.82 -12.10
N VAL A 153 2.48 -3.81 -12.64
CA VAL A 153 2.68 -5.24 -12.33
C VAL A 153 3.54 -5.97 -13.38
N LYS A 154 4.22 -5.26 -14.27
CA LYS A 154 5.00 -5.81 -15.38
C LYS A 154 5.91 -6.97 -14.99
N LYS A 155 6.51 -6.94 -13.81
CA LYS A 155 7.39 -8.01 -13.30
C LYS A 155 6.69 -9.35 -13.07
N TYR A 156 5.36 -9.36 -13.02
CA TYR A 156 4.55 -10.57 -12.85
C TYR A 156 3.81 -10.99 -14.12
N VAL A 157 3.84 -10.15 -15.16
CA VAL A 157 3.23 -10.45 -16.47
C VAL A 157 4.27 -11.15 -17.31
N SER A 158 4.03 -12.42 -17.64
CA SER A 158 4.84 -13.13 -18.63
C SER A 158 4.35 -12.74 -20.02
N THR A 159 5.19 -12.09 -20.82
CA THR A 159 4.94 -11.90 -22.23
C THR A 159 5.49 -13.09 -23.01
N ALA A 160 4.78 -13.50 -24.07
CA ALA A 160 5.29 -14.54 -24.98
C ALA A 160 6.69 -14.14 -25.48
N PRO A 161 7.65 -15.09 -25.55
CA PRO A 161 8.97 -14.80 -26.08
C PRO A 161 8.90 -14.28 -27.52
N GLU A 162 9.71 -13.27 -27.82
CA GLU A 162 9.89 -12.79 -29.18
C GLU A 162 10.89 -13.66 -29.93
N PHE A 163 10.52 -14.00 -31.14
CA PHE A 163 11.39 -14.78 -32.05
C PHE A 163 12.13 -13.83 -33.00
N SER A 164 13.44 -14.01 -33.15
CA SER A 164 14.23 -13.27 -34.14
C SER A 164 13.85 -13.59 -35.60
N LEU A 165 13.23 -14.74 -35.83
CA LEU A 165 12.80 -15.24 -37.13
C LEU A 165 11.26 -15.28 -37.16
N LYS A 166 10.65 -14.81 -38.26
CA LYS A 166 9.20 -14.88 -38.47
C LYS A 166 8.77 -16.31 -38.80
N GLU A 167 7.51 -16.62 -38.52
CA GLU A 167 6.90 -17.87 -38.92
C GLU A 167 6.99 -18.04 -40.44
N GLY A 168 7.37 -19.25 -40.93
CA GLY A 168 7.50 -19.53 -42.34
C GLY A 168 8.31 -20.80 -42.62
N SER A 169 8.41 -21.18 -43.88
CA SER A 169 9.26 -22.27 -44.37
C SER A 169 10.56 -21.69 -44.95
N TYR A 170 11.68 -22.24 -44.52
CA TYR A 170 13.00 -21.76 -44.92
C TYR A 170 13.74 -22.89 -45.61
N THR A 171 14.44 -22.58 -46.70
CA THR A 171 15.21 -23.53 -47.51
C THR A 171 16.69 -23.61 -47.10
N GLU A 172 17.12 -22.74 -46.20
CA GLU A 172 18.50 -22.69 -45.69
C GLU A 172 18.49 -22.83 -44.18
N VAL A 173 19.61 -23.28 -43.63
CA VAL A 173 19.81 -23.36 -42.16
C VAL A 173 19.55 -21.98 -41.54
N GLN A 174 18.67 -21.96 -40.58
CA GLN A 174 18.31 -20.76 -39.86
C GLN A 174 18.76 -20.82 -38.39
N GLN A 175 19.05 -19.65 -37.84
CA GLN A 175 19.35 -19.49 -36.42
C GLN A 175 18.28 -18.65 -35.80
N VAL A 176 17.62 -19.17 -34.75
CA VAL A 176 16.51 -18.50 -34.06
C VAL A 176 16.96 -18.10 -32.66
N SER A 177 16.90 -16.82 -32.39
CA SER A 177 17.05 -16.30 -31.02
C SER A 177 15.70 -16.00 -30.41
N LEU A 178 15.58 -16.30 -29.12
CA LEU A 178 14.41 -16.00 -28.31
C LEU A 178 14.76 -14.91 -27.31
N SER A 179 13.86 -13.95 -27.11
CA SER A 179 13.99 -12.92 -26.09
C SER A 179 12.69 -12.73 -25.34
N SER A 180 12.77 -12.42 -24.04
CA SER A 180 11.61 -12.04 -23.22
C SER A 180 11.74 -10.60 -22.76
N GLU A 181 10.75 -9.78 -23.01
CA GLU A 181 10.71 -8.39 -22.55
C GLU A 181 10.63 -8.29 -21.02
N THR A 182 9.96 -9.26 -20.39
CA THR A 182 9.77 -9.28 -18.93
C THR A 182 10.88 -10.03 -18.18
N GLY A 183 11.80 -10.67 -18.91
CA GLY A 183 12.81 -11.55 -18.34
C GLY A 183 12.25 -12.94 -17.99
N GLY A 184 12.99 -13.70 -17.23
CA GLY A 184 12.62 -15.07 -16.82
C GLY A 184 13.22 -16.14 -17.73
N ASP A 185 12.95 -17.40 -17.38
CA ASP A 185 13.44 -18.56 -18.10
C ASP A 185 12.50 -18.86 -19.28
N ILE A 186 13.10 -19.05 -20.47
CA ILE A 186 12.37 -19.46 -21.67
C ILE A 186 12.59 -20.96 -21.87
N TYR A 187 11.50 -21.71 -22.07
CA TYR A 187 11.53 -23.12 -22.41
C TYR A 187 10.97 -23.31 -23.82
N TYR A 188 11.53 -24.25 -24.57
CA TYR A 188 11.13 -24.51 -25.95
C TYR A 188 11.11 -25.99 -26.28
N THR A 189 10.40 -26.33 -27.37
CA THR A 189 10.38 -27.64 -28.01
C THR A 189 10.64 -27.44 -29.50
N THR A 190 11.14 -28.51 -30.19
CA THR A 190 11.38 -28.51 -31.63
C THR A 190 10.48 -29.52 -32.36
N ASP A 191 9.67 -30.27 -31.63
CA ASP A 191 8.77 -31.33 -32.13
C ASP A 191 7.30 -30.88 -32.23
N GLY A 192 7.02 -29.60 -31.98
CA GLY A 192 5.66 -29.05 -31.99
C GLY A 192 4.82 -29.34 -30.75
N SER A 193 5.41 -30.01 -29.73
CA SER A 193 4.73 -30.15 -28.44
C SER A 193 4.74 -28.85 -27.66
N GLU A 194 3.75 -28.67 -26.75
CA GLU A 194 3.68 -27.50 -25.90
C GLU A 194 4.82 -27.48 -24.89
N PRO A 195 5.63 -26.40 -24.79
CA PRO A 195 6.73 -26.30 -23.84
C PRO A 195 6.24 -26.28 -22.40
N THR A 196 6.96 -26.96 -21.52
CA THR A 196 6.74 -26.98 -20.07
C THR A 196 8.05 -26.64 -19.34
N THR A 197 8.02 -26.48 -18.04
CA THR A 197 9.23 -26.31 -17.21
C THR A 197 10.17 -27.52 -17.23
N ALA A 198 9.71 -28.67 -17.74
CA ALA A 198 10.53 -29.86 -18.00
C ALA A 198 11.15 -29.88 -19.40
N SER A 199 10.75 -28.96 -20.28
CA SER A 199 11.29 -28.86 -21.65
C SER A 199 12.68 -28.22 -21.64
N GLN A 200 13.33 -28.16 -22.81
CA GLN A 200 14.66 -27.59 -22.94
C GLN A 200 14.66 -26.09 -22.61
N LYS A 201 15.53 -25.68 -21.67
CA LYS A 201 15.69 -24.27 -21.30
C LYS A 201 16.56 -23.58 -22.37
N TYR A 202 16.08 -22.44 -22.85
CA TYR A 202 16.82 -21.61 -23.80
C TYR A 202 18.02 -20.94 -23.13
N SER A 203 19.18 -21.08 -23.74
CA SER A 203 20.44 -20.45 -23.30
C SER A 203 21.22 -19.81 -24.44
N GLU A 204 21.04 -20.28 -25.67
CA GLU A 204 21.70 -19.78 -26.87
C GLU A 204 20.81 -19.97 -28.09
N ALA A 205 21.16 -19.31 -29.18
CA ALA A 205 20.38 -19.37 -30.41
C ALA A 205 20.24 -20.81 -30.95
N ILE A 206 18.99 -21.15 -31.30
CA ILE A 206 18.61 -22.48 -31.76
C ILE A 206 18.93 -22.60 -33.27
N LEU A 207 19.67 -23.62 -33.64
CA LEU A 207 19.96 -23.91 -35.04
C LEU A 207 18.86 -24.82 -35.59
N LEU A 208 18.13 -24.32 -36.60
CA LEU A 208 17.14 -25.10 -37.33
C LEU A 208 17.79 -25.68 -38.58
N GLN A 209 17.93 -27.00 -38.62
CA GLN A 209 18.45 -27.78 -39.76
C GLN A 209 17.34 -28.66 -40.30
N GLU A 210 17.30 -28.86 -41.63
CA GLU A 210 16.47 -29.93 -42.20
C GLU A 210 16.95 -31.30 -41.70
N GLU A 211 16.04 -32.17 -41.31
CA GLU A 211 16.30 -33.59 -41.10
C GLU A 211 16.35 -34.32 -42.43
#